data_4f959e7ad31ec0b550042533a75d2e61
#
_entry.id   4f959e7ad31ec0b550042533a75d2e61
#
_cell.length_a   1.000
_cell.length_b   1.000
_cell.length_c   1.000
_cell.angle_alpha   90.00
_cell.angle_beta   90.00
_cell.angle_gamma   90.00
#
_symmetry.space_group_name_H-M   'P 1'
#
loop_
_entity.id
_entity.type
_entity.pdbx_description
1 polymer ?
#
loop_
_entity_poly.entity_id
_entity_poly.type
_entity_poly.pdbx_seq_one_letter_code
_entity_poly.pdbx_strand_id
1 'polypeptide(L)'
;MIAKRITMQNALKLSLPALVLSGCISLPDTTAKLTTQPPITPAPPQKTLVIHQLQTEVITQKNVAAVIDFSNQTDRDLDYVMFKTIAFDAEGKVIPAMKSGDDHAYLRIAGPLSPEHRTGDQQWDKVWADSSVSCFRIESAELIFSDSSVEDYSTDQIELQLPTLQPAICQQDQGSLASN
;
A
#
# COMPACT_ATOMS: atom_id res chain seq x y z
N MET A 1 30.13 34.09 19.85
CA MET A 1 29.71 35.51 19.91
C MET A 1 28.37 35.67 19.24
N ILE A 2 27.44 36.23 20.00
CA ILE A 2 26.18 36.91 19.69
C ILE A 2 24.97 36.04 19.36
N ALA A 3 24.21 35.84 20.44
CA ALA A 3 22.81 35.49 20.45
C ALA A 3 21.92 36.61 19.91
N LYS A 4 20.80 36.29 19.26
CA LYS A 4 19.69 37.24 19.10
C LYS A 4 18.35 36.52 19.34
N ARG A 5 17.84 36.70 20.57
CA ARG A 5 16.43 36.42 20.94
C ARG A 5 15.55 37.50 20.33
N ILE A 6 14.43 37.12 19.76
CA ILE A 6 13.32 38.04 19.53
C ILE A 6 12.08 37.40 20.16
N THR A 7 11.66 38.01 21.26
CA THR A 7 10.37 37.80 21.94
C THR A 7 9.38 38.80 21.33
N MET A 8 8.21 38.34 20.93
CA MET A 8 7.08 39.23 20.69
C MET A 8 5.80 38.57 21.23
N GLN A 9 5.40 39.07 22.44
CA GLN A 9 4.07 38.94 23.01
C GLN A 9 3.14 39.91 22.29
N ASN A 10 1.98 39.46 21.87
CA ASN A 10 0.83 40.34 21.65
C ASN A 10 -0.42 39.69 22.23
N ALA A 11 -0.78 40.20 23.39
CA ALA A 11 -2.11 40.00 24.00
C ALA A 11 -3.10 40.95 23.32
N LEU A 12 -4.18 40.44 22.80
CA LEU A 12 -5.32 41.29 22.41
C LEU A 12 -6.59 40.76 23.09
N LYS A 13 -7.01 41.49 24.11
CA LYS A 13 -8.33 41.40 24.76
C LYS A 13 -9.35 42.00 23.81
N LEU A 14 -10.45 41.31 23.52
CA LEU A 14 -11.66 41.98 23.03
C LEU A 14 -12.89 41.40 23.72
N SER A 15 -13.64 42.32 24.25
CA SER A 15 -14.85 42.26 25.05
C SER A 15 -16.07 41.75 24.26
N LEU A 16 -16.94 41.03 25.00
CA LEU A 16 -18.34 40.72 24.63
C LEU A 16 -19.22 41.98 24.62
N PRO A 17 -20.27 41.98 23.82
CA PRO A 17 -21.58 42.42 24.32
C PRO A 17 -22.62 41.29 24.22
N ALA A 18 -23.33 41.12 25.29
CA ALA A 18 -24.53 40.33 25.41
C ALA A 18 -25.72 41.05 24.72
N LEU A 19 -26.36 40.35 23.81
CA LEU A 19 -27.67 40.76 23.27
C LEU A 19 -28.67 39.68 23.61
N VAL A 20 -29.53 39.97 24.57
CA VAL A 20 -30.71 39.16 24.92
C VAL A 20 -31.83 39.57 23.96
N LEU A 21 -32.24 38.67 23.08
CA LEU A 21 -33.48 38.79 22.31
C LEU A 21 -34.37 37.61 22.63
N SER A 22 -35.36 37.86 23.53
CA SER A 22 -36.49 36.97 23.76
C SER A 22 -37.39 36.99 22.52
N GLY A 23 -37.37 35.93 21.74
CA GLY A 23 -38.33 35.70 20.65
C GLY A 23 -39.04 34.37 20.91
N CYS A 24 -40.31 34.40 21.29
CA CYS A 24 -41.18 33.23 21.27
C CYS A 24 -41.41 32.84 19.83
N ILE A 25 -40.82 31.75 19.39
CA ILE A 25 -41.09 31.13 18.08
C ILE A 25 -41.95 29.90 18.37
N SER A 26 -43.21 29.95 17.93
CA SER A 26 -44.08 28.78 17.85
C SER A 26 -43.45 27.69 17.00
N LEU A 27 -43.24 26.53 17.57
CA LEU A 27 -42.78 25.35 16.82
C LEU A 27 -43.90 24.88 15.88
N PRO A 28 -43.68 24.80 14.58
CA PRO A 28 -44.49 23.95 13.71
C PRO A 28 -44.18 22.49 14.04
N ASP A 29 -45.24 21.72 14.29
CA ASP A 29 -45.21 20.28 14.47
C ASP A 29 -44.77 19.63 13.16
N THR A 30 -43.45 19.57 12.95
CA THR A 30 -42.88 18.85 11.79
C THR A 30 -42.61 17.43 12.26
N THR A 31 -43.56 16.56 12.00
CA THR A 31 -43.34 15.11 12.03
C THR A 31 -42.23 14.78 11.05
N ALA A 32 -41.02 14.79 11.53
CA ALA A 32 -39.83 14.36 10.75
C ALA A 32 -40.01 12.87 10.46
N LYS A 33 -40.41 12.59 9.23
CA LYS A 33 -40.40 11.24 8.67
C LYS A 33 -38.95 10.76 8.75
N LEU A 34 -38.65 9.88 9.71
CA LEU A 34 -37.35 9.23 9.78
C LEU A 34 -37.16 8.45 8.47
N THR A 35 -36.50 9.06 7.49
CA THR A 35 -36.03 8.34 6.32
C THR A 35 -34.93 7.43 6.81
N THR A 36 -35.24 6.16 6.99
CA THR A 36 -34.24 5.11 7.28
C THR A 36 -33.28 5.08 6.10
N GLN A 37 -32.13 5.73 6.27
CA GLN A 37 -31.06 5.67 5.29
C GLN A 37 -30.63 4.21 5.19
N PRO A 38 -30.60 3.59 4.00
CA PRO A 38 -30.15 2.21 3.86
C PRO A 38 -28.75 2.08 4.44
N PRO A 39 -28.40 0.94 5.06
CA PRO A 39 -27.06 0.71 5.59
C PRO A 39 -26.03 0.99 4.50
N ILE A 40 -25.11 1.89 4.78
CA ILE A 40 -23.96 2.16 3.89
C ILE A 40 -23.08 0.92 3.98
N THR A 41 -23.19 0.02 3.01
CA THR A 41 -22.23 -1.07 2.85
C THR A 41 -20.88 -0.42 2.53
N PRO A 42 -19.83 -0.66 3.32
CA PRO A 42 -18.49 -0.15 2.98
C PRO A 42 -18.14 -0.60 1.57
N ALA A 43 -17.67 0.33 0.73
CA ALA A 43 -17.13 -0.06 -0.57
C ALA A 43 -15.94 -1.03 -0.34
N PRO A 44 -15.81 -2.07 -1.17
CA PRO A 44 -14.64 -2.96 -1.10
C PRO A 44 -13.36 -2.12 -1.25
N PRO A 45 -12.25 -2.50 -0.58
CA PRO A 45 -11.01 -1.76 -0.67
C PRO A 45 -10.60 -1.64 -2.14
N GLN A 46 -10.27 -0.43 -2.56
CA GLN A 46 -9.83 -0.19 -3.93
C GLN A 46 -8.46 -0.82 -4.11
N LYS A 47 -8.33 -1.75 -5.04
CA LYS A 47 -7.04 -2.32 -5.42
C LYS A 47 -6.20 -1.25 -6.09
N THR A 48 -4.95 -1.13 -5.67
CA THR A 48 -4.06 -0.05 -6.15
C THR A 48 -2.92 -0.55 -7.01
N LEU A 49 -2.54 -1.81 -6.87
CA LEU A 49 -1.59 -2.49 -7.74
C LEU A 49 -2.18 -3.81 -8.23
N VAL A 50 -1.95 -4.13 -9.50
CA VAL A 50 -2.29 -5.44 -10.08
C VAL A 50 -1.00 -6.12 -10.50
N ILE A 51 -0.71 -7.28 -9.93
CA ILE A 51 0.44 -8.11 -10.27
C ILE A 51 0.04 -9.10 -11.35
N HIS A 52 0.67 -9.01 -12.51
CA HIS A 52 0.43 -9.89 -13.66
C HIS A 52 1.38 -11.07 -13.71
N GLN A 53 2.59 -10.91 -13.12
CA GLN A 53 3.59 -11.96 -13.04
C GLN A 53 4.35 -11.85 -11.71
N LEU A 54 4.55 -12.98 -11.07
CA LEU A 54 5.32 -13.11 -9.83
C LEU A 54 5.98 -14.49 -9.85
N GLN A 55 7.27 -14.52 -10.17
CA GLN A 55 8.00 -15.78 -10.32
C GLN A 55 9.49 -15.64 -10.02
N THR A 56 10.12 -16.77 -9.78
CA THR A 56 11.57 -16.91 -9.75
C THR A 56 12.09 -17.36 -11.10
N GLU A 57 13.26 -16.84 -11.51
CA GLU A 57 13.95 -17.25 -12.72
C GLU A 57 15.37 -17.71 -12.38
N VAL A 58 15.75 -18.90 -12.85
CA VAL A 58 17.10 -19.44 -12.65
C VAL A 58 18.03 -18.81 -13.66
N ILE A 59 18.90 -17.91 -13.22
CA ILE A 59 19.91 -17.27 -14.07
C ILE A 59 21.16 -18.15 -14.22
N THR A 60 21.58 -18.74 -13.10
CA THR A 60 22.67 -19.69 -13.06
C THR A 60 22.39 -20.73 -11.96
N GLN A 61 23.23 -21.78 -11.87
CA GLN A 61 23.14 -22.77 -10.79
C GLN A 61 23.23 -22.19 -9.37
N LYS A 62 23.68 -20.94 -9.24
CA LYS A 62 23.90 -20.27 -7.94
C LYS A 62 23.13 -18.94 -7.83
N ASN A 63 22.31 -18.59 -8.80
CA ASN A 63 21.63 -17.31 -8.81
C ASN A 63 20.22 -17.46 -9.36
N VAL A 64 19.26 -17.07 -8.54
CA VAL A 64 17.85 -16.99 -8.89
C VAL A 64 17.44 -15.54 -8.83
N ALA A 65 16.78 -15.07 -9.89
CA ALA A 65 16.20 -13.74 -9.95
C ALA A 65 14.76 -13.74 -9.48
N ALA A 66 14.31 -12.60 -8.92
CA ALA A 66 12.91 -12.27 -8.79
C ALA A 66 12.42 -11.61 -10.07
N VAL A 67 11.25 -11.99 -10.55
CA VAL A 67 10.59 -11.35 -11.70
C VAL A 67 9.19 -10.93 -11.26
N ILE A 68 8.88 -9.63 -11.44
CA ILE A 68 7.56 -9.05 -11.18
C ILE A 68 7.15 -8.21 -12.39
N ASP A 69 5.92 -8.42 -12.87
CA ASP A 69 5.24 -7.54 -13.79
C ASP A 69 3.96 -7.04 -13.12
N PHE A 70 3.75 -5.73 -13.10
CA PHE A 70 2.59 -5.14 -12.45
C PHE A 70 2.07 -3.89 -13.16
N SER A 71 0.83 -3.49 -12.82
CA SER A 71 0.23 -2.23 -13.25
C SER A 71 -0.04 -1.31 -12.07
N ASN A 72 0.17 -0.01 -12.28
CA ASN A 72 -0.30 1.04 -11.38
C ASN A 72 -1.79 1.27 -11.61
N GLN A 73 -2.65 0.89 -10.66
CA GLN A 73 -4.10 1.13 -10.70
C GLN A 73 -4.51 2.29 -9.77
N THR A 74 -3.56 3.10 -9.32
CA THR A 74 -3.86 4.36 -8.65
C THR A 74 -4.20 5.44 -9.69
N ASP A 75 -4.76 6.55 -9.24
CA ASP A 75 -5.05 7.73 -10.08
C ASP A 75 -3.89 8.74 -10.15
N ARG A 76 -2.71 8.36 -9.61
CA ARG A 76 -1.53 9.24 -9.49
C ARG A 76 -0.28 8.59 -10.11
N ASP A 77 0.64 9.43 -10.56
CA ASP A 77 1.97 8.99 -10.99
C ASP A 77 2.80 8.53 -9.78
N LEU A 78 3.49 7.39 -9.94
CA LEU A 78 4.42 6.84 -8.94
C LEU A 78 5.85 7.12 -9.36
N ASP A 79 6.64 7.71 -8.46
CA ASP A 79 8.08 7.86 -8.63
C ASP A 79 8.83 6.58 -8.27
N TYR A 80 8.33 5.84 -7.26
CA TYR A 80 8.89 4.56 -6.84
C TYR A 80 7.80 3.62 -6.33
N VAL A 81 8.04 2.33 -6.53
CA VAL A 81 7.37 1.24 -5.83
C VAL A 81 8.42 0.37 -5.17
N MET A 82 8.24 0.03 -3.89
CA MET A 82 9.10 -0.88 -3.17
C MET A 82 8.29 -2.03 -2.60
N PHE A 83 8.46 -3.23 -3.16
CA PHE A 83 7.83 -4.43 -2.65
C PHE A 83 8.65 -5.03 -1.51
N LYS A 84 8.02 -5.28 -0.37
CA LYS A 84 8.54 -6.12 0.69
C LYS A 84 8.17 -7.57 0.39
N THR A 85 9.15 -8.43 0.25
CA THR A 85 8.96 -9.82 -0.18
C THR A 85 9.59 -10.81 0.80
N ILE A 86 9.04 -12.02 0.86
CA ILE A 86 9.60 -13.16 1.56
C ILE A 86 9.68 -14.36 0.61
N ALA A 87 10.79 -15.09 0.64
CA ALA A 87 11.03 -16.24 -0.24
C ALA A 87 11.15 -17.54 0.53
N PHE A 88 10.82 -18.63 -0.15
CA PHE A 88 10.81 -19.97 0.43
C PHE A 88 11.48 -20.99 -0.49
N ASP A 89 12.11 -22.01 0.12
CA ASP A 89 12.49 -23.23 -0.60
C ASP A 89 11.29 -24.16 -0.82
N ALA A 90 11.53 -25.31 -1.43
CA ALA A 90 10.47 -26.30 -1.70
C ALA A 90 9.87 -26.92 -0.41
N GLU A 91 10.60 -26.93 0.68
CA GLU A 91 10.21 -27.44 1.99
C GLU A 91 9.49 -26.40 2.85
N GLY A 92 9.46 -25.14 2.38
CA GLY A 92 8.79 -24.05 3.08
C GLY A 92 9.64 -23.30 4.09
N LYS A 93 10.93 -23.50 4.05
CA LYS A 93 11.87 -22.74 4.86
C LYS A 93 12.11 -21.38 4.21
N VAL A 94 12.13 -20.34 5.02
CA VAL A 94 12.46 -18.98 4.58
C VAL A 94 13.91 -18.91 4.11
N ILE A 95 14.10 -18.31 2.94
CA ILE A 95 15.42 -18.01 2.38
C ILE A 95 15.71 -16.53 2.62
N PRO A 96 16.75 -16.20 3.41
CA PRO A 96 17.06 -14.81 3.76
C PRO A 96 17.54 -13.99 2.55
N ALA A 97 17.36 -12.68 2.65
CA ALA A 97 17.87 -11.72 1.68
C ALA A 97 19.41 -11.73 1.68
N MET A 98 20.02 -11.74 0.50
CA MET A 98 21.47 -11.84 0.33
C MET A 98 22.24 -10.70 1.00
N LYS A 99 21.71 -9.47 0.92
CA LYS A 99 22.44 -8.28 1.40
C LYS A 99 22.32 -8.06 2.90
N SER A 100 21.14 -8.25 3.47
CA SER A 100 20.87 -7.95 4.87
C SER A 100 20.94 -9.19 5.76
N GLY A 101 20.69 -10.37 5.21
CA GLY A 101 20.50 -11.60 5.99
C GLY A 101 19.14 -11.69 6.67
N ASP A 102 18.25 -10.73 6.45
CA ASP A 102 16.90 -10.68 7.00
C ASP A 102 15.97 -11.63 6.22
N ASP A 103 14.86 -12.00 6.84
CA ASP A 103 13.84 -12.84 6.20
C ASP A 103 13.14 -12.14 5.02
N HIS A 104 13.26 -10.83 4.94
CA HIS A 104 12.61 -10.00 3.92
C HIS A 104 13.62 -9.37 2.97
N ALA A 105 13.28 -9.39 1.68
CA ALA A 105 13.97 -8.64 0.64
C ALA A 105 13.08 -7.50 0.14
N TYR A 106 13.71 -6.37 -0.25
CA TYR A 106 13.03 -5.20 -0.76
C TYR A 106 13.37 -4.99 -2.22
N LEU A 107 12.35 -5.11 -3.10
CA LEU A 107 12.49 -4.97 -4.54
C LEU A 107 11.96 -3.59 -4.96
N ARG A 108 12.85 -2.75 -5.48
CA ARG A 108 12.52 -1.35 -5.81
C ARG A 108 12.47 -1.15 -7.30
N ILE A 109 11.44 -0.43 -7.75
CA ILE A 109 11.26 0.00 -9.13
C ILE A 109 11.18 1.53 -9.15
N ALA A 110 11.96 2.15 -10.04
CA ALA A 110 11.90 3.59 -10.28
C ALA A 110 10.91 3.89 -11.40
N GLY A 111 10.11 4.94 -11.21
CA GLY A 111 9.20 5.50 -12.19
C GLY A 111 9.87 6.46 -13.19
N PRO A 112 9.05 7.30 -13.86
CA PRO A 112 7.63 7.50 -13.56
C PRO A 112 6.74 6.36 -14.06
N LEU A 113 5.76 5.95 -13.22
CA LEU A 113 4.76 4.96 -13.56
C LEU A 113 3.39 5.62 -13.51
N SER A 114 2.88 6.03 -14.65
CA SER A 114 1.57 6.70 -14.75
C SER A 114 0.41 5.75 -14.42
N PRO A 115 -0.79 6.29 -14.13
CA PRO A 115 -1.98 5.49 -13.99
C PRO A 115 -2.18 4.52 -15.16
N GLU A 116 -2.61 3.30 -14.86
CA GLU A 116 -2.77 2.19 -15.80
C GLU A 116 -1.47 1.69 -16.48
N HIS A 117 -0.32 2.29 -16.18
CA HIS A 117 0.96 1.84 -16.72
C HIS A 117 1.29 0.41 -16.24
N ARG A 118 1.63 -0.45 -17.19
CA ARG A 118 2.15 -1.80 -16.94
C ARG A 118 3.65 -1.83 -17.16
N THR A 119 4.39 -2.36 -16.18
CA THR A 119 5.86 -2.32 -16.19
C THR A 119 6.52 -3.31 -17.14
N GLY A 120 5.81 -4.39 -17.52
CA GLY A 120 6.46 -5.57 -18.07
C GLY A 120 7.36 -6.25 -17.03
N ASP A 121 8.11 -7.25 -17.46
CA ASP A 121 8.96 -8.05 -16.59
C ASP A 121 10.10 -7.20 -16.00
N GLN A 122 10.01 -6.92 -14.72
CA GLN A 122 11.08 -6.31 -13.94
C GLN A 122 11.84 -7.43 -13.24
N GLN A 123 13.17 -7.41 -13.35
CA GLN A 123 14.03 -8.49 -12.87
C GLN A 123 15.05 -7.97 -11.87
N TRP A 124 15.23 -8.69 -10.75
CA TRP A 124 16.25 -8.45 -9.74
C TRP A 124 17.10 -9.69 -9.50
N ASP A 125 18.37 -9.57 -9.77
CA ASP A 125 19.35 -10.62 -9.54
C ASP A 125 19.89 -10.57 -8.11
N LYS A 126 20.30 -11.73 -7.59
CA LYS A 126 20.98 -11.85 -6.28
C LYS A 126 20.20 -11.25 -5.13
N VAL A 127 18.89 -11.48 -5.13
CA VAL A 127 17.99 -11.01 -4.09
C VAL A 127 18.18 -11.84 -2.83
N TRP A 128 18.24 -13.16 -2.98
CA TRP A 128 18.29 -14.11 -1.88
C TRP A 128 19.66 -14.81 -1.78
N ALA A 129 19.97 -15.27 -0.57
CA ALA A 129 21.27 -15.84 -0.23
C ALA A 129 21.50 -17.24 -0.82
N ASP A 130 20.44 -17.94 -1.23
CA ASP A 130 20.47 -19.30 -1.73
C ASP A 130 19.72 -19.41 -3.07
N SER A 131 20.18 -20.30 -3.92
CA SER A 131 19.56 -20.64 -5.19
C SER A 131 18.45 -21.70 -5.08
N SER A 132 18.20 -22.22 -3.88
CA SER A 132 17.09 -23.15 -3.61
C SER A 132 15.71 -22.49 -3.52
N VAL A 133 15.63 -21.20 -3.76
CA VAL A 133 14.36 -20.47 -3.79
C VAL A 133 13.40 -21.11 -4.79
N SER A 134 12.28 -21.62 -4.28
CA SER A 134 11.19 -22.21 -5.07
C SER A 134 10.19 -21.17 -5.52
N CYS A 135 9.85 -20.24 -4.62
CA CYS A 135 8.92 -19.15 -4.88
C CYS A 135 9.08 -18.02 -3.87
N PHE A 136 8.44 -16.89 -4.13
CA PHE A 136 8.34 -15.78 -3.17
C PHE A 136 6.94 -15.14 -3.24
N ARG A 137 6.58 -14.43 -2.19
CA ARG A 137 5.34 -13.63 -2.12
C ARG A 137 5.62 -12.19 -1.74
N ILE A 138 4.73 -11.30 -2.10
CA ILE A 138 4.71 -9.91 -1.68
C ILE A 138 3.93 -9.82 -0.36
N GLU A 139 4.48 -9.18 0.66
CA GLU A 139 3.81 -8.94 1.94
C GLU A 139 3.22 -7.53 2.04
N SER A 140 3.87 -6.56 1.41
CA SER A 140 3.39 -5.18 1.32
C SER A 140 4.10 -4.45 0.19
N ALA A 141 3.59 -3.28 -0.15
CA ALA A 141 4.25 -2.35 -1.05
C ALA A 141 4.24 -0.94 -0.46
N GLU A 142 5.39 -0.25 -0.53
CA GLU A 142 5.49 1.18 -0.28
C GLU A 142 5.44 1.91 -1.61
N LEU A 143 4.51 2.85 -1.75
CA LEU A 143 4.34 3.68 -2.94
C LEU A 143 4.81 5.11 -2.64
N ILE A 144 5.70 5.63 -3.47
CA ILE A 144 6.15 7.02 -3.42
C ILE A 144 5.61 7.71 -4.66
N PHE A 145 4.73 8.68 -4.45
CA PHE A 145 4.07 9.43 -5.51
C PHE A 145 4.90 10.64 -5.95
N SER A 146 4.59 11.18 -7.14
CA SER A 146 5.32 12.33 -7.72
C SER A 146 5.20 13.61 -6.89
N ASP A 147 4.20 13.71 -6.01
CA ASP A 147 4.06 14.79 -5.03
C ASP A 147 4.88 14.56 -3.75
N SER A 148 5.71 13.52 -3.74
CA SER A 148 6.53 13.08 -2.60
C SER A 148 5.74 12.52 -1.41
N SER A 149 4.45 12.28 -1.56
CA SER A 149 3.69 11.51 -0.57
C SER A 149 4.09 10.04 -0.58
N VAL A 150 4.04 9.40 0.58
CA VAL A 150 4.39 7.99 0.76
C VAL A 150 3.21 7.27 1.38
N GLU A 151 2.84 6.15 0.82
CA GLU A 151 1.75 5.32 1.31
C GLU A 151 2.17 3.85 1.36
N ASP A 152 1.81 3.16 2.45
CA ASP A 152 2.03 1.73 2.61
C ASP A 152 0.76 0.94 2.26
N TYR A 153 0.92 -0.06 1.41
CA TYR A 153 -0.16 -0.93 0.97
C TYR A 153 0.06 -2.35 1.44
N SER A 154 -0.98 -2.90 2.06
CA SER A 154 -1.06 -4.30 2.46
C SER A 154 -1.54 -5.20 1.32
N THR A 155 -1.46 -6.51 1.52
CA THR A 155 -1.79 -7.50 0.48
C THR A 155 -3.22 -7.44 -0.04
N ASP A 156 -4.18 -6.96 0.76
CA ASP A 156 -5.58 -6.77 0.36
C ASP A 156 -5.79 -5.61 -0.64
N GLN A 157 -4.82 -4.70 -0.73
CA GLN A 157 -4.77 -3.60 -1.69
C GLN A 157 -3.97 -3.96 -2.96
N ILE A 158 -3.40 -5.15 -3.01
CA ILE A 158 -2.66 -5.69 -4.15
C ILE A 158 -3.45 -6.85 -4.74
N GLU A 159 -3.79 -6.74 -6.02
CA GLU A 159 -4.50 -7.81 -6.73
C GLU A 159 -3.50 -8.71 -7.46
N LEU A 160 -3.65 -10.03 -7.34
CA LEU A 160 -2.86 -11.00 -8.10
C LEU A 160 -3.69 -11.54 -9.27
N GLN A 161 -3.26 -11.23 -10.50
CA GLN A 161 -3.81 -11.77 -11.74
C GLN A 161 -2.77 -12.68 -12.39
N LEU A 162 -2.31 -13.69 -11.65
CA LEU A 162 -1.22 -14.56 -12.10
C LEU A 162 -1.71 -15.59 -13.11
N PRO A 163 -0.97 -15.82 -14.22
CA PRO A 163 -1.32 -16.80 -15.24
C PRO A 163 -1.18 -18.25 -14.74
N THR A 164 -0.39 -18.46 -13.70
CA THR A 164 -0.10 -19.78 -13.12
C THR A 164 -0.27 -19.72 -11.60
N LEU A 165 -0.88 -20.75 -11.04
CA LEU A 165 -0.98 -20.89 -9.58
C LEU A 165 0.43 -21.04 -9.00
N GLN A 166 0.71 -20.24 -7.99
CA GLN A 166 1.93 -20.40 -7.20
C GLN A 166 1.85 -21.64 -6.30
N PRO A 167 3.01 -22.20 -5.89
CA PRO A 167 3.06 -23.20 -4.83
C PRO A 167 2.28 -22.74 -3.60
N ALA A 168 1.58 -23.66 -2.93
CA ALA A 168 0.69 -23.36 -1.80
C ALA A 168 1.35 -22.48 -0.73
N ILE A 169 2.65 -22.68 -0.48
CA ILE A 169 3.44 -21.92 0.49
C ILE A 169 3.61 -20.44 0.12
N CYS A 170 3.56 -20.12 -1.18
CA CYS A 170 3.66 -18.75 -1.67
C CYS A 170 2.30 -18.16 -2.05
N GLN A 171 1.21 -18.92 -1.92
CA GLN A 171 -0.11 -18.35 -2.10
C GLN A 171 -0.34 -17.31 -1.01
N GLN A 172 -0.60 -16.08 -1.43
CA GLN A 172 -1.07 -15.05 -0.51
C GLN A 172 -2.48 -15.47 -0.05
N ASP A 173 -2.75 -15.37 1.23
CA ASP A 173 -4.11 -15.41 1.75
C ASP A 173 -4.86 -14.21 1.13
N GLN A 174 -5.39 -14.40 -0.06
CA GLN A 174 -6.39 -13.51 -0.63
C GLN A 174 -7.56 -13.62 0.31
N GLY A 175 -7.66 -12.63 1.23
CA GLY A 175 -8.61 -12.65 2.33
C GLY A 175 -9.90 -13.28 1.87
N SER A 176 -10.18 -14.44 2.41
CA SER A 176 -11.37 -15.22 2.12
C SER A 176 -12.58 -14.29 2.28
N LEU A 177 -13.04 -13.74 1.17
CA LEU A 177 -14.42 -13.30 1.08
C LEU A 177 -15.24 -14.58 1.16
N ALA A 178 -15.28 -15.14 2.37
CA ALA A 178 -16.20 -16.21 2.70
C ALA A 178 -17.60 -15.67 2.41
N SER A 179 -18.13 -16.15 1.29
CA SER A 179 -19.54 -16.14 1.02
C SER A 179 -20.25 -16.78 2.23
N ASN A 180 -20.97 -15.95 2.94
CA ASN A 180 -22.08 -16.35 3.81
C ASN A 180 -23.37 -15.88 3.17
#